data_06654d52a206508f7c8c2b83ce9d0791
#
_entry.id   06654d52a206508f7c8c2b83ce9d0791
#
_cell.length_a   1.000
_cell.length_b   1.000
_cell.length_c   1.000
_cell.angle_alpha   90.00
_cell.angle_beta   90.00
_cell.angle_gamma   90.00
#
_symmetry.space_group_name_H-M   'P 1'
#
loop_
_entity.id
_entity.type
_entity.pdbx_description
1 polymer ?
#
loop_
_entity_poly.entity_id
_entity_poly.type
_entity_poly.pdbx_seq_one_letter_code
_entity_poly.pdbx_strand_id
1 'polypeptide(L)'
;VLGHVLDRNPDLALVFPDYYLVDPFGEVYSHERRKKLYVDNHSLDTPPHGACTLIRVSVLKEVGGYREDLKAQDGFDLWSKLFERYKLTNVNLPLFYYRQHGSNLTANSHRIFDARRQIKMDHIRDKLKSLHPVIAVIPCRRNFDFVTDLWDEKIGGKTLLEREIEVCLSSELFDHVVVASDNPLTEETVRKYSDDRLGFVLRDSQSTIRSASIVPTLESVVSRFSPELSGITVIRYLQAPFVKVDSIEEAIATLVMSGADSSIAVEEILSQVFRRTRYGMEPVNPRGDFRSDFDSLYRDLLCCVATYSRNFRTGSLTGRSIVSYVMPPAECMIIDTEQKLQVARVLAGGGH
;
A
#
# COMPACT_ATOMS: atom_id res chain seq x y z
N VAL A 1 -31.92 11.86 -12.00
CA VAL A 1 -31.71 10.57 -11.33
C VAL A 1 -31.12 10.82 -9.92
N LEU A 2 -29.89 11.36 -9.80
CA LEU A 2 -29.20 11.49 -8.51
C LEU A 2 -29.97 12.35 -7.48
N GLY A 3 -30.53 13.50 -7.90
CA GLY A 3 -31.36 14.34 -7.03
C GLY A 3 -32.54 13.58 -6.43
N HIS A 4 -33.25 12.82 -7.26
CA HIS A 4 -34.38 12.01 -6.82
C HIS A 4 -33.98 10.92 -5.78
N VAL A 5 -32.76 10.36 -5.90
CA VAL A 5 -32.24 9.39 -4.90
C VAL A 5 -32.03 10.09 -3.56
N LEU A 6 -31.41 11.29 -3.55
CA LEU A 6 -31.23 12.06 -2.33
C LEU A 6 -32.58 12.51 -1.73
N ASP A 7 -33.52 12.97 -2.56
CA ASP A 7 -34.82 13.46 -2.07
C ASP A 7 -35.61 12.36 -1.36
N ARG A 8 -35.54 11.12 -1.86
CA ARG A 8 -36.20 9.97 -1.24
C ARG A 8 -35.49 9.36 -0.05
N ASN A 9 -34.22 9.71 0.17
CA ASN A 9 -33.39 9.16 1.23
C ASN A 9 -32.73 10.31 2.03
N PRO A 10 -33.43 10.95 2.98
CA PRO A 10 -32.91 12.10 3.72
C PRO A 10 -31.65 11.83 4.53
N ASP A 11 -31.38 10.56 4.88
CA ASP A 11 -30.21 10.09 5.61
C ASP A 11 -28.94 9.93 4.74
N LEU A 12 -29.09 9.99 3.41
CA LEU A 12 -27.96 9.97 2.50
C LEU A 12 -27.32 11.36 2.39
N ALA A 13 -26.01 11.42 2.53
CA ALA A 13 -25.22 12.63 2.36
C ALA A 13 -24.78 12.86 0.91
N LEU A 14 -24.55 11.76 0.18
CA LEU A 14 -23.93 11.80 -1.14
C LEU A 14 -24.39 10.62 -2.00
N VAL A 15 -24.54 10.87 -3.31
CA VAL A 15 -24.80 9.86 -4.33
C VAL A 15 -23.93 10.08 -5.56
N PHE A 16 -23.48 9.00 -6.21
CA PHE A 16 -22.63 9.04 -7.40
C PHE A 16 -23.02 7.93 -8.38
N PRO A 17 -22.77 8.11 -9.71
CA PRO A 17 -23.13 7.15 -10.73
C PRO A 17 -21.91 6.34 -11.24
N ASP A 18 -22.19 5.36 -12.12
CA ASP A 18 -21.22 4.83 -13.06
C ASP A 18 -20.94 5.81 -14.18
N TYR A 19 -19.92 5.58 -15.02
CA TYR A 19 -19.60 6.41 -16.17
C TYR A 19 -18.90 5.66 -17.30
N TYR A 20 -18.91 6.25 -18.49
CA TYR A 20 -18.11 5.78 -19.61
C TYR A 20 -16.80 6.54 -19.70
N LEU A 21 -15.71 5.83 -19.96
CA LEU A 21 -14.43 6.42 -20.35
C LEU A 21 -14.47 6.64 -21.87
N VAL A 22 -14.13 7.87 -22.29
CA VAL A 22 -14.05 8.23 -23.70
C VAL A 22 -12.68 8.82 -24.03
N ASP A 23 -12.22 8.57 -25.24
CA ASP A 23 -11.01 9.14 -25.80
C ASP A 23 -11.17 10.64 -26.10
N PRO A 24 -10.11 11.36 -26.56
CA PRO A 24 -10.21 12.76 -26.96
C PRO A 24 -11.24 13.03 -28.05
N PHE A 25 -11.58 12.04 -28.88
CA PHE A 25 -12.54 12.14 -29.97
C PHE A 25 -13.98 11.84 -29.56
N GLY A 26 -14.18 11.30 -28.35
CA GLY A 26 -15.49 10.95 -27.81
C GLY A 26 -15.89 9.49 -27.99
N GLU A 27 -14.98 8.65 -28.52
CA GLU A 27 -15.21 7.21 -28.66
C GLU A 27 -15.14 6.53 -27.28
N VAL A 28 -16.19 5.75 -26.95
CA VAL A 28 -16.26 4.99 -25.71
C VAL A 28 -15.34 3.77 -25.80
N TYR A 29 -14.44 3.63 -24.85
CA TYR A 29 -13.52 2.50 -24.82
C TYR A 29 -13.58 1.68 -23.52
N SER A 30 -14.26 2.17 -22.48
CA SER A 30 -14.47 1.43 -21.22
C SER A 30 -15.70 1.94 -20.47
N HIS A 31 -16.24 1.07 -19.63
CA HIS A 31 -17.34 1.37 -18.71
C HIS A 31 -16.85 1.19 -17.26
N GLU A 32 -16.74 2.27 -16.55
CA GLU A 32 -16.40 2.22 -15.12
C GLU A 32 -17.64 1.96 -14.29
N ARG A 33 -17.73 0.72 -13.79
CA ARG A 33 -18.79 0.26 -12.90
C ARG A 33 -18.36 0.47 -11.45
N ARG A 34 -19.07 1.34 -10.73
CA ARG A 34 -18.79 1.61 -9.33
C ARG A 34 -19.31 0.50 -8.44
N LYS A 35 -18.48 0.03 -7.52
CA LYS A 35 -18.92 -0.92 -6.48
C LYS A 35 -19.93 -0.24 -5.58
N LYS A 36 -20.97 -0.99 -5.15
CA LYS A 36 -21.87 -0.52 -4.11
C LYS A 36 -21.10 -0.36 -2.83
N LEU A 37 -21.25 0.79 -2.16
CA LEU A 37 -20.70 1.03 -0.85
C LEU A 37 -21.62 0.37 0.18
N TYR A 38 -21.24 -0.80 0.67
CA TYR A 38 -21.91 -1.51 1.76
C TYR A 38 -21.12 -1.33 3.07
N VAL A 39 -21.70 -1.85 4.15
CA VAL A 39 -21.15 -1.78 5.51
C VAL A 39 -19.73 -2.32 5.64
N ASP A 40 -19.33 -3.23 4.75
CA ASP A 40 -18.00 -3.87 4.75
C ASP A 40 -16.96 -3.18 3.85
N ASN A 41 -17.30 -2.04 3.25
CA ASN A 41 -16.35 -1.30 2.41
C ASN A 41 -15.40 -0.46 3.27
N HIS A 42 -14.15 -0.38 2.84
CA HIS A 42 -13.16 0.51 3.44
C HIS A 42 -13.21 1.90 2.80
N SER A 43 -12.77 2.93 3.53
CA SER A 43 -12.62 4.29 2.99
C SER A 43 -11.73 4.35 1.73
N LEU A 44 -10.86 3.35 1.56
CA LEU A 44 -9.98 3.19 0.40
C LEU A 44 -10.71 2.73 -0.87
N ASP A 45 -11.90 2.13 -0.74
CA ASP A 45 -12.76 1.72 -1.86
C ASP A 45 -13.60 2.88 -2.43
N THR A 46 -13.41 4.08 -1.90
CA THR A 46 -14.12 5.28 -2.38
C THR A 46 -13.66 5.65 -3.79
N PRO A 47 -14.54 6.30 -4.58
CA PRO A 47 -14.18 6.74 -5.91
C PRO A 47 -12.92 7.62 -5.95
N PRO A 48 -12.03 7.45 -6.96
CA PRO A 48 -10.78 8.21 -7.05
C PRO A 48 -10.98 9.70 -7.38
N HIS A 49 -12.19 10.11 -7.73
CA HIS A 49 -12.52 11.51 -8.07
C HIS A 49 -13.98 11.82 -7.76
N GLY A 50 -14.28 13.11 -7.58
CA GLY A 50 -15.62 13.62 -7.28
C GLY A 50 -16.50 13.91 -8.51
N ALA A 51 -16.10 13.50 -9.73
CA ALA A 51 -16.87 13.81 -10.93
C ALA A 51 -18.28 13.23 -10.89
N CYS A 52 -19.26 14.03 -11.30
CA CYS A 52 -20.68 13.71 -11.31
C CYS A 52 -21.27 13.29 -9.93
N THR A 53 -20.63 13.67 -8.84
CA THR A 53 -21.09 13.40 -7.49
C THR A 53 -22.07 14.47 -7.04
N LEU A 54 -23.20 14.08 -6.47
CA LEU A 54 -24.19 14.98 -5.87
C LEU A 54 -24.13 14.90 -4.34
N ILE A 55 -23.83 16.02 -3.68
CA ILE A 55 -23.61 16.13 -2.24
C ILE A 55 -24.61 17.12 -1.63
N ARG A 56 -25.14 16.85 -0.45
CA ARG A 56 -25.94 17.85 0.28
C ARG A 56 -25.06 19.00 0.71
N VAL A 57 -25.46 20.22 0.39
CA VAL A 57 -24.69 21.44 0.71
C VAL A 57 -24.47 21.61 2.20
N SER A 58 -25.44 21.22 3.05
CA SER A 58 -25.29 21.24 4.50
C SER A 58 -24.13 20.36 4.98
N VAL A 59 -24.05 19.13 4.44
CA VAL A 59 -22.97 18.19 4.76
C VAL A 59 -21.63 18.69 4.24
N LEU A 60 -21.58 19.20 3.01
CA LEU A 60 -20.36 19.76 2.43
C LEU A 60 -19.79 20.90 3.31
N LYS A 61 -20.66 21.79 3.82
CA LYS A 61 -20.25 22.86 4.74
C LYS A 61 -19.78 22.34 6.07
N GLU A 62 -20.44 21.31 6.63
CA GLU A 62 -20.10 20.71 7.92
C GLU A 62 -18.72 20.05 7.92
N VAL A 63 -18.33 19.40 6.81
CA VAL A 63 -17.00 18.77 6.68
C VAL A 63 -15.90 19.74 6.21
N GLY A 64 -16.21 21.03 6.09
CA GLY A 64 -15.26 22.08 5.71
C GLY A 64 -14.95 22.16 4.21
N GLY A 65 -15.75 21.50 3.35
CA GLY A 65 -15.60 21.57 1.89
C GLY A 65 -14.35 20.91 1.35
N TYR A 66 -13.93 21.38 0.18
CA TYR A 66 -12.69 20.97 -0.49
C TYR A 66 -11.47 21.67 0.10
N ARG A 67 -10.35 20.99 0.15
CA ARG A 67 -9.06 21.54 0.60
C ARG A 67 -8.38 22.30 -0.53
N GLU A 68 -8.06 23.57 -0.29
CA GLU A 68 -7.41 24.46 -1.28
C GLU A 68 -5.89 24.20 -1.38
N ASP A 69 -5.27 23.61 -0.37
CA ASP A 69 -3.85 23.28 -0.31
C ASP A 69 -3.47 22.06 -1.16
N LEU A 70 -4.46 21.21 -1.50
CA LEU A 70 -4.23 20.01 -2.29
C LEU A 70 -4.13 20.34 -3.79
N LYS A 71 -3.03 19.89 -4.40
CA LYS A 71 -2.81 20.05 -5.85
C LYS A 71 -3.51 18.98 -6.72
N ALA A 72 -4.00 17.92 -6.08
CA ALA A 72 -4.73 16.80 -6.68
C ALA A 72 -5.48 16.04 -5.60
N GLN A 73 -6.42 15.16 -5.98
CA GLN A 73 -7.13 14.25 -5.08
C GLN A 73 -8.00 14.92 -3.99
N ASP A 74 -8.39 16.19 -4.21
CA ASP A 74 -9.36 16.92 -3.39
C ASP A 74 -10.68 16.15 -3.21
N GLY A 75 -11.11 15.45 -4.25
CA GLY A 75 -12.23 14.51 -4.18
C GLY A 75 -11.98 13.35 -3.21
N PHE A 76 -10.78 12.76 -3.20
CA PHE A 76 -10.43 11.68 -2.27
C PHE A 76 -10.44 12.16 -0.81
N ASP A 77 -9.92 13.35 -0.52
CA ASP A 77 -9.99 13.95 0.82
C ASP A 77 -11.46 14.13 1.27
N LEU A 78 -12.30 14.68 0.39
CA LEU A 78 -13.72 14.86 0.68
C LEU A 78 -14.43 13.52 0.96
N TRP A 79 -14.16 12.49 0.13
CA TRP A 79 -14.69 11.15 0.33
C TRP A 79 -14.29 10.58 1.69
N SER A 80 -13.02 10.72 2.06
CA SER A 80 -12.49 10.23 3.34
C SER A 80 -13.17 10.88 4.54
N LYS A 81 -13.44 12.19 4.46
CA LYS A 81 -14.18 12.92 5.50
C LYS A 81 -15.65 12.48 5.62
N LEU A 82 -16.26 12.12 4.50
CA LEU A 82 -17.69 11.76 4.46
C LEU A 82 -17.92 10.30 4.85
N PHE A 83 -17.05 9.40 4.42
CA PHE A 83 -17.23 7.95 4.56
C PHE A 83 -17.38 7.48 6.00
N GLU A 84 -16.65 8.07 6.93
CA GLU A 84 -16.69 7.71 8.36
C GLU A 84 -17.94 8.24 9.09
N ARG A 85 -18.60 9.26 8.56
CA ARG A 85 -19.63 10.02 9.28
C ARG A 85 -21.02 9.91 8.70
N TYR A 86 -21.14 9.61 7.42
CA TYR A 86 -22.38 9.71 6.67
C TYR A 86 -22.67 8.48 5.83
N LYS A 87 -23.93 8.26 5.52
CA LYS A 87 -24.34 7.26 4.54
C LYS A 87 -24.15 7.80 3.12
N LEU A 88 -23.45 7.01 2.32
CA LEU A 88 -23.18 7.29 0.92
C LEU A 88 -23.78 6.15 0.07
N THR A 89 -24.15 6.43 -1.18
CA THR A 89 -24.62 5.39 -2.09
C THR A 89 -24.24 5.68 -3.53
N ASN A 90 -24.29 4.66 -4.36
CA ASN A 90 -24.11 4.79 -5.80
C ASN A 90 -25.37 4.38 -6.56
N VAL A 91 -25.46 4.85 -7.81
CA VAL A 91 -26.42 4.44 -8.80
C VAL A 91 -25.67 3.75 -9.94
N ASN A 92 -25.89 2.44 -10.16
CA ASN A 92 -25.22 1.69 -11.21
C ASN A 92 -25.81 1.99 -12.59
N LEU A 93 -25.80 3.25 -12.98
CA LEU A 93 -26.15 3.75 -14.29
C LEU A 93 -25.03 4.70 -14.76
N PRO A 94 -24.51 4.54 -15.97
CA PRO A 94 -23.51 5.46 -16.52
C PRO A 94 -24.18 6.78 -16.90
N LEU A 95 -24.03 7.80 -16.05
CA LEU A 95 -24.71 9.08 -16.21
C LEU A 95 -23.85 10.18 -16.81
N PHE A 96 -22.56 9.91 -17.09
CA PHE A 96 -21.68 10.88 -17.75
C PHE A 96 -20.56 10.18 -18.53
N TYR A 97 -19.91 10.97 -19.41
CA TYR A 97 -18.71 10.58 -20.14
C TYR A 97 -17.51 11.25 -19.52
N TYR A 98 -16.53 10.45 -19.09
CA TYR A 98 -15.27 10.96 -18.57
C TYR A 98 -14.21 10.94 -19.69
N ARG A 99 -13.90 12.11 -20.23
CA ARG A 99 -12.92 12.23 -21.33
C ARG A 99 -11.51 12.12 -20.81
N GLN A 100 -10.74 11.20 -21.38
CA GLN A 100 -9.31 11.07 -21.09
C GLN A 100 -8.48 11.71 -22.22
N HIS A 101 -7.53 12.53 -21.82
CA HIS A 101 -6.55 13.18 -22.70
C HIS A 101 -5.22 13.33 -21.95
N GLY A 102 -4.10 13.54 -22.66
CA GLY A 102 -2.75 13.54 -22.08
C GLY A 102 -2.47 14.62 -21.01
N SER A 103 -3.35 15.61 -20.85
CA SER A 103 -3.27 16.69 -19.85
C SER A 103 -4.25 16.54 -18.68
N ASN A 104 -4.88 15.37 -18.51
CA ASN A 104 -5.73 15.14 -17.35
C ASN A 104 -4.91 15.23 -16.05
N LEU A 105 -5.51 15.81 -14.99
CA LEU A 105 -4.88 15.86 -13.66
C LEU A 105 -4.48 14.47 -13.14
N THR A 106 -5.20 13.43 -13.58
CA THR A 106 -4.97 12.02 -13.27
C THR A 106 -3.85 11.37 -14.10
N ALA A 107 -3.28 12.07 -15.09
CA ALA A 107 -2.18 11.53 -15.91
C ALA A 107 -0.82 11.52 -15.17
N ASN A 108 -0.67 12.32 -14.10
CA ASN A 108 0.56 12.38 -13.30
C ASN A 108 0.41 11.50 -12.04
N SER A 109 0.83 10.24 -12.16
CA SER A 109 0.76 9.26 -11.07
C SER A 109 1.51 9.71 -9.81
N HIS A 110 2.68 10.31 -9.95
CA HIS A 110 3.50 10.78 -8.83
C HIS A 110 2.74 11.81 -7.97
N ARG A 111 2.13 12.80 -8.62
CA ARG A 111 1.33 13.83 -7.95
C ARG A 111 0.11 13.23 -7.22
N ILE A 112 -0.48 12.20 -7.80
CA ILE A 112 -1.61 11.48 -7.18
C ILE A 112 -1.16 10.74 -5.92
N PHE A 113 -0.04 10.02 -5.99
CA PHE A 113 0.51 9.28 -4.85
C PHE A 113 0.86 10.21 -3.70
N ASP A 114 1.58 11.31 -3.97
CA ASP A 114 1.96 12.29 -2.96
C ASP A 114 0.73 12.91 -2.27
N ALA A 115 -0.27 13.32 -3.06
CA ALA A 115 -1.50 13.90 -2.50
C ALA A 115 -2.29 12.88 -1.65
N ARG A 116 -2.42 11.62 -2.11
CA ARG A 116 -3.10 10.57 -1.34
C ARG A 116 -2.38 10.26 -0.04
N ARG A 117 -1.05 10.15 -0.06
CA ARG A 117 -0.25 9.96 1.14
C ARG A 117 -0.48 11.09 2.13
N GLN A 118 -0.38 12.35 1.68
CA GLN A 118 -0.64 13.51 2.53
C GLN A 118 -2.02 13.45 3.17
N ILE A 119 -3.06 13.18 2.41
CA ILE A 119 -4.44 13.07 2.90
C ILE A 119 -4.56 11.97 3.94
N LYS A 120 -4.04 10.78 3.66
CA LYS A 120 -4.07 9.65 4.60
C LYS A 120 -3.34 9.97 5.89
N MET A 121 -2.12 10.52 5.80
CA MET A 121 -1.33 10.90 6.98
C MET A 121 -2.04 11.93 7.85
N ASP A 122 -2.67 12.93 7.24
CA ASP A 122 -3.47 13.92 7.97
C ASP A 122 -4.66 13.29 8.70
N HIS A 123 -5.34 12.30 8.07
CA HIS A 123 -6.47 11.59 8.66
C HIS A 123 -6.09 10.69 9.84
N ILE A 124 -4.90 10.06 9.78
CA ILE A 124 -4.50 9.09 10.81
C ILE A 124 -3.71 9.71 11.96
N ARG A 125 -3.27 10.97 11.84
CA ARG A 125 -2.33 11.63 12.77
C ARG A 125 -2.72 11.42 14.26
N ASP A 126 -3.98 11.63 14.61
CA ASP A 126 -4.41 11.47 15.99
C ASP A 126 -4.61 10.00 16.38
N LYS A 127 -5.09 9.16 15.47
CA LYS A 127 -5.22 7.73 15.70
C LYS A 127 -3.85 7.08 15.92
N LEU A 128 -2.84 7.52 15.15
CA LEU A 128 -1.49 6.95 15.21
C LEU A 128 -0.83 7.17 16.59
N LYS A 129 -1.10 8.30 17.26
CA LYS A 129 -0.59 8.59 18.62
C LYS A 129 -0.92 7.47 19.63
N SER A 130 -2.06 6.77 19.46
CA SER A 130 -2.48 5.68 20.33
C SER A 130 -1.97 4.29 19.89
N LEU A 131 -1.26 4.22 18.76
CA LEU A 131 -0.82 2.97 18.15
C LEU A 131 0.70 2.75 18.24
N HIS A 132 1.36 3.46 19.16
CA HIS A 132 2.76 3.23 19.45
C HIS A 132 2.98 1.98 20.33
N PRO A 133 4.15 1.32 20.23
CA PRO A 133 5.24 1.65 19.34
C PRO A 133 4.99 1.24 17.89
N VAL A 134 5.57 2.00 16.94
CA VAL A 134 5.68 1.62 15.55
C VAL A 134 7.10 1.09 15.30
N ILE A 135 7.21 -0.18 14.95
CA ILE A 135 8.48 -0.90 14.88
C ILE A 135 8.73 -1.37 13.45
N ALA A 136 9.83 -0.93 12.84
CA ALA A 136 10.31 -1.53 11.60
C ALA A 136 11.18 -2.76 11.92
N VAL A 137 10.89 -3.89 11.31
CA VAL A 137 11.72 -5.09 11.40
C VAL A 137 12.27 -5.43 10.02
N ILE A 138 13.60 -5.54 9.92
CA ILE A 138 14.34 -5.91 8.72
C ILE A 138 14.85 -7.35 8.92
N PRO A 139 14.09 -8.38 8.48
CA PRO A 139 14.56 -9.76 8.57
C PRO A 139 15.66 -9.98 7.53
N CYS A 140 16.83 -10.31 8.01
CA CYS A 140 18.03 -10.55 7.23
C CYS A 140 18.50 -11.97 7.45
N ARG A 141 18.31 -12.85 6.46
CA ARG A 141 18.83 -14.23 6.52
C ARG A 141 20.10 -14.37 5.69
N ARG A 142 20.97 -15.29 6.09
CA ARG A 142 22.21 -15.54 5.38
C ARG A 142 21.99 -16.16 4.01
N ASN A 143 21.13 -17.18 3.91
CA ASN A 143 21.00 -17.97 2.69
C ASN A 143 19.70 -17.64 1.95
N PHE A 144 19.84 -17.22 0.68
CA PHE A 144 18.77 -17.14 -0.31
C PHE A 144 19.00 -18.21 -1.39
N ASP A 145 17.98 -18.55 -2.17
CA ASP A 145 18.04 -19.61 -3.17
C ASP A 145 19.05 -19.32 -4.30
N PHE A 146 19.32 -18.04 -4.54
CA PHE A 146 20.17 -17.56 -5.66
C PHE A 146 21.47 -16.90 -5.20
N VAL A 147 21.62 -16.59 -3.92
CA VAL A 147 22.81 -15.93 -3.36
C VAL A 147 22.91 -16.15 -1.85
N THR A 148 24.14 -16.26 -1.35
CA THR A 148 24.44 -16.20 0.07
C THR A 148 24.79 -14.76 0.46
N ASP A 149 24.42 -14.34 1.66
CA ASP A 149 24.71 -13.00 2.20
C ASP A 149 24.20 -11.86 1.28
N LEU A 150 22.96 -11.96 0.81
CA LEU A 150 22.31 -10.91 -0.01
C LEU A 150 22.40 -9.52 0.64
N TRP A 151 22.46 -9.45 1.96
CA TRP A 151 22.55 -8.22 2.72
C TRP A 151 23.81 -7.38 2.39
N ASP A 152 24.91 -8.03 2.01
CA ASP A 152 26.20 -7.39 1.66
C ASP A 152 26.30 -6.99 0.19
N GLU A 153 25.36 -7.45 -0.65
CA GLU A 153 25.33 -7.09 -2.05
C GLU A 153 25.11 -5.61 -2.28
N LYS A 154 25.98 -5.01 -3.11
CA LYS A 154 26.00 -3.54 -3.32
C LYS A 154 25.17 -3.13 -4.53
N ILE A 155 24.35 -2.10 -4.30
CA ILE A 155 23.53 -1.44 -5.31
C ILE A 155 23.70 0.08 -5.14
N GLY A 156 24.25 0.76 -6.16
CA GLY A 156 24.49 2.19 -6.09
C GLY A 156 25.48 2.58 -4.99
N GLY A 157 26.53 1.76 -4.75
CA GLY A 157 27.58 2.03 -3.79
C GLY A 157 27.29 1.65 -2.34
N LYS A 158 26.05 1.29 -1.99
CA LYS A 158 25.62 0.85 -0.64
C LYS A 158 25.18 -0.59 -0.65
N THR A 159 25.38 -1.30 0.46
CA THR A 159 24.81 -2.66 0.62
C THR A 159 23.30 -2.61 0.72
N LEU A 160 22.64 -3.72 0.43
CA LEU A 160 21.18 -3.81 0.57
C LEU A 160 20.74 -3.57 2.01
N LEU A 161 21.51 -4.03 2.99
CA LEU A 161 21.20 -3.78 4.39
C LEU A 161 21.35 -2.29 4.75
N GLU A 162 22.43 -1.63 4.31
CA GLU A 162 22.61 -0.19 4.52
C GLU A 162 21.44 0.61 3.93
N ARG A 163 20.98 0.26 2.71
CA ARG A 163 19.83 0.92 2.07
C ARG A 163 18.56 0.76 2.88
N GLU A 164 18.27 -0.46 3.36
CA GLU A 164 17.05 -0.72 4.16
C GLU A 164 17.09 -0.02 5.52
N ILE A 165 18.25 0.02 6.18
CA ILE A 165 18.42 0.77 7.44
C ILE A 165 18.15 2.26 7.19
N GLU A 166 18.78 2.85 6.19
CA GLU A 166 18.67 4.28 5.91
C GLU A 166 17.23 4.69 5.52
N VAL A 167 16.56 3.90 4.70
CA VAL A 167 15.18 4.22 4.32
C VAL A 167 14.24 4.12 5.51
N CYS A 168 14.42 3.15 6.41
CA CYS A 168 13.63 3.06 7.63
C CYS A 168 13.93 4.21 8.59
N LEU A 169 15.21 4.54 8.82
CA LEU A 169 15.61 5.62 9.71
C LEU A 169 15.19 7.01 9.19
N SER A 170 14.99 7.18 7.89
CA SER A 170 14.50 8.45 7.31
C SER A 170 13.02 8.75 7.63
N SER A 171 12.25 7.79 8.11
CA SER A 171 10.91 8.02 8.62
C SER A 171 10.94 8.40 10.11
N GLU A 172 10.18 9.44 10.46
CA GLU A 172 9.96 9.84 11.86
C GLU A 172 8.85 9.02 12.54
N LEU A 173 8.16 8.14 11.79
CA LEU A 173 7.07 7.33 12.34
C LEU A 173 7.57 6.15 13.18
N PHE A 174 8.83 5.71 13.00
CA PHE A 174 9.36 4.57 13.71
C PHE A 174 9.94 4.94 15.06
N ASP A 175 9.44 4.29 16.11
CA ASP A 175 10.06 4.31 17.44
C ASP A 175 11.29 3.42 17.49
N HIS A 176 11.28 2.31 16.74
CA HIS A 176 12.39 1.36 16.64
C HIS A 176 12.55 0.83 15.22
N VAL A 177 13.81 0.65 14.81
CA VAL A 177 14.22 -0.04 13.58
C VAL A 177 15.10 -1.21 13.98
N VAL A 178 14.70 -2.44 13.68
CA VAL A 178 15.38 -3.62 14.20
C VAL A 178 15.82 -4.54 13.07
N VAL A 179 17.13 -4.75 12.96
CA VAL A 179 17.70 -5.77 12.07
C VAL A 179 17.68 -7.10 12.79
N ALA A 180 16.99 -8.10 12.23
CA ALA A 180 16.88 -9.44 12.79
C ALA A 180 17.57 -10.45 11.86
N SER A 181 18.78 -10.91 12.23
CA SER A 181 19.65 -11.71 11.36
C SER A 181 20.19 -12.96 12.06
N ASP A 182 20.43 -14.03 11.28
CA ASP A 182 21.17 -15.23 11.68
C ASP A 182 22.68 -15.12 11.39
N ASN A 183 23.11 -14.01 10.77
CA ASN A 183 24.52 -13.75 10.52
C ASN A 183 25.02 -12.61 11.44
N PRO A 184 25.93 -12.91 12.42
CA PRO A 184 26.43 -11.89 13.34
C PRO A 184 27.22 -10.77 12.65
N LEU A 185 27.74 -10.97 11.44
CA LEU A 185 28.43 -9.91 10.68
C LEU A 185 27.52 -8.74 10.32
N THR A 186 26.21 -8.97 10.24
CA THR A 186 25.25 -7.87 10.00
C THR A 186 25.19 -6.87 11.14
N GLU A 187 25.57 -7.26 12.37
CA GLU A 187 25.65 -6.36 13.50
C GLU A 187 26.72 -5.29 13.31
N GLU A 188 27.81 -5.60 12.62
CA GLU A 188 28.86 -4.62 12.31
C GLU A 188 28.32 -3.49 11.42
N THR A 189 27.40 -3.82 10.50
CA THR A 189 26.72 -2.81 9.68
C THR A 189 25.81 -1.94 10.54
N VAL A 190 25.04 -2.53 11.45
CA VAL A 190 24.16 -1.79 12.39
C VAL A 190 24.98 -0.82 13.25
N ARG A 191 26.13 -1.25 13.77
CA ARG A 191 27.02 -0.44 14.63
C ARG A 191 27.63 0.80 13.93
N LYS A 192 27.59 0.88 12.60
CA LYS A 192 28.05 2.07 11.85
C LYS A 192 27.13 3.29 12.05
N TYR A 193 25.89 3.07 12.49
CA TYR A 193 24.88 4.12 12.64
C TYR A 193 24.76 4.54 14.12
N SER A 194 24.69 5.87 14.34
CA SER A 194 24.52 6.47 15.66
C SER A 194 23.08 6.95 15.85
N ASP A 195 22.10 6.06 15.68
CA ASP A 195 20.67 6.35 15.87
C ASP A 195 20.11 5.42 16.96
N ASP A 196 19.63 5.99 18.06
CA ASP A 196 19.15 5.25 19.24
C ASP A 196 17.92 4.37 18.94
N ARG A 197 17.22 4.61 17.83
CA ARG A 197 16.11 3.78 17.36
C ARG A 197 16.56 2.46 16.75
N LEU A 198 17.84 2.40 16.26
CA LEU A 198 18.35 1.24 15.55
C LEU A 198 18.86 0.17 16.51
N GLY A 199 18.33 -1.05 16.36
CA GLY A 199 18.73 -2.20 17.15
C GLY A 199 19.07 -3.43 16.32
N PHE A 200 19.75 -4.39 16.95
CA PHE A 200 20.10 -5.68 16.36
C PHE A 200 19.57 -6.83 17.22
N VAL A 201 19.05 -7.85 16.57
CA VAL A 201 18.62 -9.11 17.21
C VAL A 201 19.20 -10.28 16.44
N LEU A 202 20.04 -11.06 17.11
CA LEU A 202 20.53 -12.32 16.57
C LEU A 202 19.42 -13.36 16.61
N ARG A 203 19.15 -14.00 15.46
CA ARG A 203 18.14 -15.06 15.28
C ARG A 203 18.79 -16.41 15.36
N ASP A 204 18.03 -17.41 15.81
CA ASP A 204 18.42 -18.79 15.63
C ASP A 204 18.41 -19.18 14.15
N SER A 205 19.45 -19.89 13.70
CA SER A 205 19.57 -20.39 12.32
C SER A 205 18.40 -21.30 11.90
N GLN A 206 17.80 -22.02 12.83
CA GLN A 206 16.60 -22.83 12.57
C GLN A 206 15.39 -21.97 12.16
N SER A 207 15.31 -20.73 12.63
CA SER A 207 14.24 -19.78 12.29
C SER A 207 14.39 -19.16 10.90
N THR A 208 15.50 -19.42 10.21
CA THR A 208 15.82 -18.80 8.90
C THR A 208 15.74 -19.77 7.73
N ILE A 209 15.44 -21.06 7.99
CA ILE A 209 15.21 -22.03 6.92
C ILE A 209 13.97 -21.62 6.09
N ARG A 210 13.99 -21.94 4.79
CA ARG A 210 12.96 -21.51 3.83
C ARG A 210 11.53 -21.83 4.25
N SER A 211 11.32 -22.98 4.89
CA SER A 211 10.00 -23.44 5.33
C SER A 211 9.56 -22.90 6.68
N ALA A 212 10.44 -22.20 7.42
CA ALA A 212 10.11 -21.65 8.72
C ALA A 212 9.20 -20.42 8.58
N SER A 213 8.15 -20.35 9.41
CA SER A 213 7.37 -19.14 9.55
C SER A 213 8.22 -18.02 10.16
N ILE A 214 8.07 -16.80 9.61
CA ILE A 214 8.74 -15.63 10.18
C ILE A 214 8.06 -15.13 11.46
N VAL A 215 6.80 -15.50 11.69
CA VAL A 215 5.98 -14.95 12.79
C VAL A 215 6.61 -15.15 14.16
N PRO A 216 7.15 -16.32 14.54
CA PRO A 216 7.82 -16.49 15.84
C PRO A 216 9.02 -15.55 16.03
N THR A 217 9.75 -15.28 14.93
CA THR A 217 10.85 -14.29 14.98
C THR A 217 10.31 -12.88 15.23
N LEU A 218 9.28 -12.48 14.51
CA LEU A 218 8.68 -11.15 14.66
C LEU A 218 8.12 -10.97 16.06
N GLU A 219 7.41 -11.97 16.59
CA GLU A 219 6.91 -11.95 17.95
C GLU A 219 8.05 -11.80 18.98
N SER A 220 9.12 -12.60 18.86
CA SER A 220 10.29 -12.53 19.73
C SER A 220 11.02 -11.18 19.66
N VAL A 221 11.13 -10.59 18.47
CA VAL A 221 11.76 -9.28 18.27
C VAL A 221 10.90 -8.18 18.87
N VAL A 222 9.62 -8.14 18.50
CA VAL A 222 8.69 -7.07 18.86
C VAL A 222 8.41 -7.07 20.36
N SER A 223 8.29 -8.24 21.00
CA SER A 223 8.06 -8.34 22.46
C SER A 223 9.17 -7.74 23.32
N ARG A 224 10.37 -7.50 22.78
CA ARG A 224 11.45 -6.77 23.48
C ARG A 224 11.14 -5.29 23.67
N PHE A 225 10.36 -4.70 22.74
CA PHE A 225 10.00 -3.29 22.72
C PHE A 225 8.53 -3.07 23.13
N SER A 226 7.69 -4.06 22.88
CA SER A 226 6.27 -4.08 23.23
C SER A 226 5.86 -5.46 23.76
N PRO A 227 6.05 -5.75 25.07
CA PRO A 227 5.69 -7.06 25.65
C PRO A 227 4.21 -7.41 25.42
N GLU A 228 3.34 -6.42 25.40
CA GLU A 228 1.90 -6.57 25.13
C GLU A 228 1.58 -6.70 23.64
N LEU A 229 2.57 -6.74 22.76
CA LEU A 229 2.38 -6.73 21.31
C LEU A 229 1.34 -5.68 20.86
N SER A 230 1.40 -4.50 21.48
CA SER A 230 0.64 -3.33 21.06
C SER A 230 1.31 -2.65 19.87
N GLY A 231 0.62 -1.71 19.25
CA GLY A 231 1.21 -0.91 18.17
C GLY A 231 1.25 -1.59 16.81
N ILE A 232 2.14 -1.10 15.96
CA ILE A 232 2.27 -1.50 14.57
C ILE A 232 3.67 -2.05 14.31
N THR A 233 3.75 -3.15 13.58
CA THR A 233 5.02 -3.68 13.05
C THR A 233 5.03 -3.54 11.53
N VAL A 234 6.10 -2.99 10.98
CA VAL A 234 6.35 -2.92 9.54
C VAL A 234 7.51 -3.85 9.20
N ILE A 235 7.24 -4.83 8.37
CA ILE A 235 8.24 -5.78 7.91
C ILE A 235 8.80 -5.29 6.58
N ARG A 236 10.14 -5.13 6.51
CA ARG A 236 10.85 -4.67 5.33
C ARG A 236 11.85 -5.71 4.86
N TYR A 237 11.78 -6.07 3.59
CA TYR A 237 12.63 -7.13 3.01
C TYR A 237 13.72 -6.55 2.11
N LEU A 238 14.95 -7.03 2.27
CA LEU A 238 16.14 -6.59 1.53
C LEU A 238 16.02 -6.70 0.00
N GLN A 239 15.12 -7.56 -0.47
CA GLN A 239 14.92 -7.80 -1.90
C GLN A 239 14.28 -6.63 -2.65
N ALA A 240 13.82 -5.59 -1.95
CA ALA A 240 13.13 -4.43 -2.53
C ALA A 240 13.95 -3.13 -2.41
N PRO A 241 15.07 -3.02 -3.16
CA PRO A 241 16.06 -1.96 -2.92
C PRO A 241 15.62 -0.56 -3.32
N PHE A 242 14.54 -0.41 -4.05
CA PHE A 242 14.07 0.87 -4.59
C PHE A 242 12.86 1.44 -3.85
N VAL A 243 12.35 0.75 -2.83
CA VAL A 243 11.24 1.24 -2.02
C VAL A 243 11.68 2.49 -1.24
N LYS A 244 10.87 3.53 -1.33
CA LYS A 244 11.10 4.81 -0.66
C LYS A 244 10.35 4.89 0.66
N VAL A 245 10.78 5.81 1.51
CA VAL A 245 10.13 6.09 2.79
C VAL A 245 8.64 6.41 2.63
N ASP A 246 8.27 7.15 1.60
CA ASP A 246 6.89 7.51 1.30
C ASP A 246 5.97 6.31 1.13
N SER A 247 6.45 5.24 0.48
CA SER A 247 5.70 4.00 0.31
C SER A 247 5.60 3.18 1.60
N ILE A 248 6.59 3.29 2.49
CA ILE A 248 6.54 2.66 3.83
C ILE A 248 5.50 3.37 4.71
N GLU A 249 5.50 4.69 4.71
CA GLU A 249 4.53 5.50 5.44
C GLU A 249 3.10 5.31 4.89
N GLU A 250 2.98 5.14 3.57
CA GLU A 250 1.71 4.79 2.92
C GLU A 250 1.14 3.46 3.42
N ALA A 251 2.00 2.45 3.68
CA ALA A 251 1.57 1.18 4.27
C ALA A 251 0.94 1.37 5.65
N ILE A 252 1.58 2.18 6.50
CA ILE A 252 1.08 2.50 7.85
C ILE A 252 -0.23 3.27 7.75
N ALA A 253 -0.26 4.30 6.91
CA ALA A 253 -1.43 5.14 6.73
C ALA A 253 -2.64 4.35 6.21
N THR A 254 -2.40 3.47 5.25
CA THR A 254 -3.42 2.58 4.68
C THR A 254 -3.97 1.61 5.73
N LEU A 255 -3.11 1.00 6.55
CA LEU A 255 -3.50 0.14 7.65
C LEU A 255 -4.43 0.87 8.64
N VAL A 256 -3.98 2.02 9.15
CA VAL A 256 -4.71 2.76 10.21
C VAL A 256 -6.02 3.33 9.69
N MET A 257 -6.04 3.81 8.45
CA MET A 257 -7.23 4.40 7.83
C MET A 257 -8.29 3.35 7.52
N SER A 258 -7.90 2.17 7.05
CA SER A 258 -8.85 1.11 6.67
C SER A 258 -9.45 0.37 7.86
N GLY A 259 -8.74 0.33 8.98
CA GLY A 259 -9.10 -0.51 10.12
C GLY A 259 -8.92 -2.01 9.88
N ALA A 260 -8.26 -2.41 8.79
CA ALA A 260 -7.89 -3.81 8.52
C ALA A 260 -6.82 -4.31 9.51
N ASP A 261 -6.57 -5.61 9.53
CA ASP A 261 -5.53 -6.19 10.39
C ASP A 261 -4.12 -5.97 9.84
N SER A 262 -3.98 -5.85 8.52
CA SER A 262 -2.71 -5.57 7.85
C SER A 262 -2.88 -4.84 6.53
N SER A 263 -1.79 -4.18 6.09
CA SER A 263 -1.65 -3.54 4.80
C SER A 263 -0.43 -4.10 4.06
N ILE A 264 -0.59 -4.43 2.78
CA ILE A 264 0.46 -5.00 1.93
C ILE A 264 0.71 -4.16 0.68
N ALA A 265 1.97 -4.12 0.26
CA ALA A 265 2.37 -3.50 -0.99
C ALA A 265 2.05 -4.40 -2.18
N VAL A 266 1.35 -3.88 -3.17
CA VAL A 266 0.99 -4.64 -4.37
C VAL A 266 1.35 -3.89 -5.65
N GLU A 267 1.54 -4.66 -6.73
CA GLU A 267 1.59 -4.15 -8.10
C GLU A 267 0.29 -4.53 -8.81
N GLU A 268 -0.32 -3.57 -9.47
CA GLU A 268 -1.51 -3.81 -10.30
C GLU A 268 -1.11 -4.52 -11.60
N ILE A 269 -1.78 -5.61 -11.93
CA ILE A 269 -1.59 -6.37 -13.16
C ILE A 269 -2.53 -5.83 -14.23
N LEU A 270 -1.98 -5.06 -15.16
CA LEU A 270 -2.70 -4.42 -16.28
C LEU A 270 -2.87 -5.35 -17.49
N SER A 271 -2.91 -6.65 -17.28
CA SER A 271 -3.02 -7.65 -18.35
C SER A 271 -3.92 -8.81 -17.93
N GLN A 272 -4.43 -9.54 -18.93
CA GLN A 272 -5.18 -10.74 -18.64
C GLN A 272 -4.26 -11.85 -18.11
N VAL A 273 -4.65 -12.44 -16.99
CA VAL A 273 -3.93 -13.53 -16.32
C VAL A 273 -4.69 -14.85 -16.50
N PHE A 274 -3.96 -15.91 -16.74
CA PHE A 274 -4.50 -17.25 -16.93
C PHE A 274 -4.00 -18.20 -15.87
N ARG A 275 -4.86 -19.10 -15.41
CA ARG A 275 -4.46 -20.28 -14.65
C ARG A 275 -4.49 -21.53 -15.52
N ARG A 276 -3.58 -22.46 -15.28
CA ARG A 276 -3.63 -23.77 -15.92
C ARG A 276 -4.63 -24.67 -15.19
N THR A 277 -5.52 -25.27 -15.94
CA THR A 277 -6.46 -26.29 -15.47
C THR A 277 -6.22 -27.61 -16.20
N ARG A 278 -6.92 -28.67 -15.81
CA ARG A 278 -6.87 -29.95 -16.54
C ARG A 278 -7.38 -29.86 -17.98
N TYR A 279 -8.14 -28.82 -18.31
CA TYR A 279 -8.69 -28.61 -19.65
C TYR A 279 -7.95 -27.55 -20.48
N GLY A 280 -6.84 -27.00 -19.98
CA GLY A 280 -6.04 -25.96 -20.65
C GLY A 280 -5.91 -24.70 -19.82
N MET A 281 -5.87 -23.55 -20.51
CA MET A 281 -5.70 -22.23 -19.89
C MET A 281 -7.08 -21.58 -19.72
N GLU A 282 -7.33 -21.08 -18.49
CA GLU A 282 -8.57 -20.41 -18.12
C GLU A 282 -8.23 -18.99 -17.56
N PRO A 283 -8.90 -17.93 -18.04
CA PRO A 283 -8.64 -16.60 -17.53
C PRO A 283 -9.06 -16.47 -16.06
N VAL A 284 -8.22 -15.86 -15.25
CA VAL A 284 -8.51 -15.52 -13.85
C VAL A 284 -9.36 -14.26 -13.78
N ASN A 285 -9.07 -13.28 -14.67
CA ASN A 285 -9.83 -12.04 -14.84
C ASN A 285 -10.43 -12.01 -16.25
N PRO A 286 -11.64 -12.54 -16.45
CA PRO A 286 -12.28 -12.55 -17.77
C PRO A 286 -12.52 -11.11 -18.24
N ARG A 287 -12.48 -10.93 -19.56
CA ARG A 287 -12.80 -9.63 -20.18
C ARG A 287 -14.28 -9.35 -20.08
N GLY A 288 -14.61 -8.07 -19.84
CA GLY A 288 -15.94 -7.54 -19.97
C GLY A 288 -16.28 -7.15 -21.42
N ASP A 289 -17.13 -6.15 -21.58
CA ASP A 289 -17.65 -5.71 -22.89
C ASP A 289 -16.61 -5.02 -23.78
N PHE A 290 -15.55 -4.48 -23.19
CA PHE A 290 -14.48 -3.77 -23.90
C PHE A 290 -13.15 -4.52 -23.80
N ARG A 291 -12.25 -4.29 -24.77
CA ARG A 291 -10.95 -4.99 -24.85
C ARG A 291 -10.09 -4.81 -23.59
N SER A 292 -10.18 -3.66 -22.94
CA SER A 292 -9.45 -3.33 -21.68
C SER A 292 -10.28 -3.52 -20.42
N ASP A 293 -11.53 -4.01 -20.55
CA ASP A 293 -12.46 -4.20 -19.44
C ASP A 293 -12.25 -5.59 -18.83
N PHE A 294 -11.43 -5.68 -17.81
CA PHE A 294 -11.23 -6.87 -16.99
C PHE A 294 -11.01 -6.47 -15.54
N ASP A 295 -11.35 -7.34 -14.61
CA ASP A 295 -11.10 -7.11 -13.19
C ASP A 295 -9.62 -6.97 -12.92
N SER A 296 -9.23 -5.92 -12.23
CA SER A 296 -7.84 -5.71 -11.80
C SER A 296 -7.40 -6.82 -10.86
N LEU A 297 -6.25 -7.41 -11.17
CA LEU A 297 -5.55 -8.33 -10.28
C LEU A 297 -4.32 -7.63 -9.69
N TYR A 298 -3.91 -8.08 -8.52
CA TYR A 298 -2.80 -7.49 -7.81
C TYR A 298 -1.78 -8.57 -7.46
N ARG A 299 -0.50 -8.28 -7.70
CA ARG A 299 0.62 -9.11 -7.28
C ARG A 299 1.15 -8.60 -5.95
N ASP A 300 1.18 -9.44 -4.92
CA ASP A 300 1.88 -9.14 -3.68
C ASP A 300 3.39 -9.03 -3.97
N LEU A 301 3.97 -7.91 -3.59
CA LEU A 301 5.39 -7.63 -3.79
C LEU A 301 6.27 -8.25 -2.69
N LEU A 302 5.68 -8.72 -1.59
CA LEU A 302 6.41 -9.27 -0.44
C LEU A 302 7.58 -8.36 -0.01
N CYS A 303 7.41 -7.05 -0.09
CA CYS A 303 8.47 -6.08 0.17
C CYS A 303 8.21 -5.20 1.39
N CYS A 304 6.95 -4.93 1.68
CA CYS A 304 6.51 -4.10 2.78
C CYS A 304 5.15 -4.58 3.30
N VAL A 305 5.12 -5.00 4.55
CA VAL A 305 3.89 -5.40 5.23
C VAL A 305 3.77 -4.59 6.51
N ALA A 306 2.74 -3.77 6.63
CA ALA A 306 2.37 -3.13 7.90
C ALA A 306 1.25 -3.94 8.55
N THR A 307 1.42 -4.31 9.82
CA THR A 307 0.48 -5.16 10.55
C THR A 307 0.37 -4.72 12.01
N TYR A 308 -0.78 -4.92 12.62
CA TYR A 308 -0.85 -4.76 14.07
C TYR A 308 -0.07 -5.88 14.75
N SER A 309 0.83 -5.52 15.68
CA SER A 309 1.69 -6.46 16.39
C SER A 309 0.93 -7.59 17.11
N ARG A 310 -0.31 -7.30 17.54
CA ARG A 310 -1.22 -8.30 18.17
C ARG A 310 -1.51 -9.52 17.28
N ASN A 311 -1.36 -9.42 15.96
CA ASN A 311 -1.60 -10.54 15.05
C ASN A 311 -0.62 -11.69 15.28
N PHE A 312 0.58 -11.41 15.78
CA PHE A 312 1.59 -12.44 16.08
C PHE A 312 1.15 -13.41 17.16
N ARG A 313 0.32 -12.97 18.13
CA ARG A 313 -0.25 -13.87 19.16
C ARG A 313 -1.08 -15.01 18.58
N THR A 314 -1.64 -14.83 17.41
CA THR A 314 -2.44 -15.85 16.72
C THR A 314 -1.63 -16.65 15.69
N GLY A 315 -0.32 -16.44 15.64
CA GLY A 315 0.56 -17.07 14.65
C GLY A 315 0.37 -16.53 13.22
N SER A 316 -0.29 -15.37 13.07
CA SER A 316 -0.55 -14.76 11.76
C SER A 316 0.33 -13.54 11.52
N LEU A 317 0.83 -13.41 10.29
CA LEU A 317 1.53 -12.21 9.84
C LEU A 317 0.53 -11.08 9.52
N THR A 318 -0.57 -11.43 8.89
CA THR A 318 -1.49 -10.46 8.28
C THR A 318 -2.86 -10.36 8.97
N GLY A 319 -3.15 -11.25 9.94
CA GLY A 319 -4.48 -11.30 10.54
C GLY A 319 -5.54 -11.86 9.61
N ARG A 320 -6.79 -11.42 9.76
CA ARG A 320 -7.97 -11.89 9.00
C ARG A 320 -8.34 -10.98 7.84
N SER A 321 -8.14 -9.68 8.01
CA SER A 321 -8.47 -8.67 7.00
C SER A 321 -7.21 -8.01 6.48
N ILE A 322 -7.03 -8.02 5.16
CA ILE A 322 -5.88 -7.48 4.47
C ILE A 322 -6.36 -6.37 3.54
N VAL A 323 -5.73 -5.20 3.64
CA VAL A 323 -5.88 -4.13 2.67
C VAL A 323 -4.58 -3.98 1.88
N SER A 324 -4.68 -3.51 0.66
CA SER A 324 -3.50 -3.27 -0.18
C SER A 324 -3.36 -1.80 -0.54
N TYR A 325 -2.12 -1.40 -0.83
CA TYR A 325 -1.83 -0.15 -1.52
C TYR A 325 -0.96 -0.44 -2.75
N VAL A 326 -1.25 0.28 -3.83
CA VAL A 326 -0.52 0.10 -5.09
C VAL A 326 0.80 0.84 -5.01
N MET A 327 1.89 0.10 -5.19
CA MET A 327 3.26 0.62 -5.17
C MET A 327 3.55 1.39 -6.47
N PRO A 328 4.28 2.52 -6.42
CA PRO A 328 4.78 3.16 -7.63
C PRO A 328 5.61 2.20 -8.49
N PRO A 329 5.44 2.16 -9.82
CA PRO A 329 6.12 1.18 -10.68
C PRO A 329 7.64 1.17 -10.55
N ALA A 330 8.27 2.33 -10.29
CA ALA A 330 9.71 2.44 -10.07
C ALA A 330 10.21 1.72 -8.80
N GLU A 331 9.32 1.37 -7.88
CA GLU A 331 9.61 0.74 -6.59
C GLU A 331 9.23 -0.76 -6.58
N CYS A 332 8.56 -1.25 -7.64
CA CYS A 332 8.03 -2.63 -7.69
C CYS A 332 9.08 -3.72 -7.97
N MET A 333 10.34 -3.35 -8.14
CA MET A 333 11.39 -4.33 -8.44
C MET A 333 11.75 -5.15 -7.23
N ILE A 334 11.63 -6.48 -7.36
CA ILE A 334 11.99 -7.45 -6.32
C ILE A 334 13.14 -8.32 -6.82
N ILE A 335 14.22 -8.40 -6.05
CA ILE A 335 15.40 -9.24 -6.32
C ILE A 335 15.11 -10.66 -5.80
N ASP A 336 14.71 -11.55 -6.68
CA ASP A 336 14.43 -12.96 -6.40
C ASP A 336 15.28 -13.93 -7.22
N THR A 337 16.15 -13.36 -8.13
CA THR A 337 17.10 -14.08 -8.95
C THR A 337 18.40 -13.30 -9.11
N GLU A 338 19.49 -13.98 -9.47
CA GLU A 338 20.77 -13.34 -9.78
C GLU A 338 20.65 -12.33 -10.94
N GLN A 339 19.86 -12.65 -11.97
CA GLN A 339 19.62 -11.75 -13.10
C GLN A 339 18.97 -10.44 -12.63
N LYS A 340 17.98 -10.51 -11.74
CA LYS A 340 17.37 -9.29 -11.19
C LYS A 340 18.31 -8.50 -10.30
N LEU A 341 19.24 -9.15 -9.60
CA LEU A 341 20.30 -8.46 -8.88
C LEU A 341 21.20 -7.64 -9.83
N GLN A 342 21.57 -8.21 -10.96
CA GLN A 342 22.34 -7.50 -11.99
C GLN A 342 21.55 -6.32 -12.58
N VAL A 343 20.26 -6.51 -12.88
CA VAL A 343 19.39 -5.42 -13.35
C VAL A 343 19.30 -4.30 -12.33
N ALA A 344 19.14 -4.63 -11.03
CA ALA A 344 19.10 -3.64 -9.97
C ALA A 344 20.38 -2.81 -9.86
N ARG A 345 21.55 -3.44 -10.06
CA ARG A 345 22.85 -2.75 -10.12
C ARG A 345 22.92 -1.73 -11.26
N VAL A 346 22.45 -2.13 -12.45
CA VAL A 346 22.41 -1.24 -13.63
C VAL A 346 21.47 -0.05 -13.38
N LEU A 347 20.27 -0.30 -12.87
CA LEU A 347 19.30 0.76 -12.59
C LEU A 347 19.81 1.77 -11.56
N ALA A 348 20.53 1.32 -10.55
CA ALA A 348 21.10 2.20 -9.54
C ALA A 348 22.39 2.91 -10.00
N GLY A 349 23.12 2.36 -10.97
CA GLY A 349 24.36 2.96 -11.54
C GLY A 349 24.10 3.89 -12.73
N GLY A 350 22.92 3.85 -13.33
CA GLY A 350 22.55 4.61 -14.53
C GLY A 350 22.04 6.03 -14.30
N GLY A 351 22.13 6.56 -13.10
CA GLY A 351 21.77 7.95 -12.75
C GLY A 351 22.94 8.90 -12.99
N HIS A 352 23.35 9.08 -14.25
CA HIS A 352 24.22 10.19 -14.69
C HIS A 352 23.48 11.06 -15.68
#